data_419a244d15147f2a00f7aadc6bd784a4
#
_entry.id   419a244d15147f2a00f7aadc6bd784a4
#
_cell.length_a   1.000
_cell.length_b   1.000
_cell.length_c   1.000
_cell.angle_alpha   90.00
_cell.angle_beta   90.00
_cell.angle_gamma   90.00
#
_symmetry.space_group_name_H-M   'P 1'
#
loop_
_entity.id
_entity.type
_entity.pdbx_description
1 polymer ?
#
loop_
_entity_poly.entity_id
_entity_poly.type
_entity_poly.pdbx_seq_one_letter_code
_entity_poly.pdbx_strand_id
1 'polypeptide(L)'
;VNDVTAEAELFVHPALFYRNQSEYLAVNVPFIRAGLDAGEPVAVAVPRENLELLRGELGEDGAPVRFIDMQQAGRNPGRIIPRVLRAFADAHPGAHVRIIGEPVWFGRSAEEYPACVQHEALINHAFTGRRVTIVCPYDTARLAPQVLVDARATHPVVVADGEHLPSGSYAPDHVIASYNQPLSRPSGVPVFSFSFDAALLPDARHFVIEHAVALGLGDGRRDDLTLAVAELTTNSVVHGGGTGVIRIWAEDEHLVWQVEDGGHIGDPLAGRCPPPPDRPGGRGLLLVHYVSDLVRTHTRPGGTTTRCYLRR
;
A
#
# COMPACT_ATOMS: atom_id res chain seq x y z
N VAL A 1 -2.51 -12.26 32.05
CA VAL A 1 -3.74 -11.59 31.58
C VAL A 1 -3.49 -10.08 31.37
N ASN A 2 -2.42 -9.51 31.99
CA ASN A 2 -2.13 -8.07 31.93
C ASN A 2 -1.23 -7.63 30.75
N ASP A 3 -0.70 -8.57 29.95
CA ASP A 3 0.28 -8.23 28.90
C ASP A 3 -0.40 -7.86 27.55
N VAL A 4 -1.57 -8.46 27.29
CA VAL A 4 -2.30 -8.23 26.01
C VAL A 4 -2.95 -6.84 25.96
N THR A 5 -3.30 -6.26 27.11
CA THR A 5 -3.91 -4.91 27.17
C THR A 5 -2.87 -3.79 27.02
N ALA A 6 -1.62 -3.99 27.47
CA ALA A 6 -0.56 -3.00 27.34
C ALA A 6 -0.04 -2.87 25.89
N GLU A 7 -0.02 -3.96 25.11
CA GLU A 7 0.35 -3.91 23.69
C GLU A 7 -0.72 -3.24 22.82
N ALA A 8 -2.01 -3.37 23.16
CA ALA A 8 -3.12 -2.71 22.44
C ALA A 8 -3.12 -1.18 22.61
N GLU A 9 -2.51 -0.64 23.69
CA GLU A 9 -2.39 0.81 23.91
C GLU A 9 -1.23 1.46 23.13
N LEU A 10 -0.29 0.66 22.58
CA LEU A 10 0.88 1.19 21.88
C LEU A 10 0.56 1.65 20.45
N PHE A 11 -0.29 0.92 19.73
CA PHE A 11 -0.69 1.25 18.38
C PHE A 11 -2.17 1.63 18.31
N VAL A 12 -2.45 2.81 17.78
CA VAL A 12 -3.81 3.36 17.63
C VAL A 12 -4.07 3.68 16.17
N HIS A 13 -5.17 3.12 15.60
CA HIS A 13 -5.50 3.23 14.18
C HIS A 13 -6.99 3.57 13.97
N PRO A 14 -7.42 4.83 14.19
CA PRO A 14 -8.80 5.24 13.97
C PRO A 14 -9.06 5.67 12.52
N ALA A 15 -10.25 5.36 12.01
CA ALA A 15 -10.81 6.00 10.83
C ALA A 15 -11.50 7.30 11.23
N LEU A 16 -11.17 8.40 10.59
CA LEU A 16 -11.87 9.68 10.73
C LEU A 16 -12.88 9.85 9.59
N PHE A 17 -14.17 9.85 9.91
CA PHE A 17 -15.24 10.14 8.95
C PHE A 17 -15.59 11.62 9.00
N TYR A 18 -15.47 12.30 7.84
CA TYR A 18 -15.79 13.71 7.69
C TYR A 18 -16.64 13.98 6.45
N ARG A 19 -17.43 15.05 6.46
CA ARG A 19 -18.33 15.42 5.36
C ARG A 19 -17.87 16.67 4.60
N ASN A 20 -17.02 17.47 5.24
CA ASN A 20 -16.58 18.76 4.71
C ASN A 20 -15.24 19.17 5.32
N GLN A 21 -14.63 20.23 4.77
CA GLN A 21 -13.34 20.75 5.21
C GLN A 21 -13.33 21.19 6.68
N SER A 22 -14.44 21.76 7.19
CA SER A 22 -14.52 22.21 8.58
C SER A 22 -14.41 21.03 9.55
N GLU A 23 -15.13 19.93 9.28
CA GLU A 23 -15.02 18.68 10.06
C GLU A 23 -13.63 18.04 9.95
N TYR A 24 -13.06 18.06 8.75
CA TYR A 24 -11.70 17.57 8.51
C TYR A 24 -10.67 18.32 9.36
N LEU A 25 -10.70 19.65 9.34
CA LEU A 25 -9.79 20.51 10.11
C LEU A 25 -10.04 20.39 11.62
N ALA A 26 -11.29 20.31 12.04
CA ALA A 26 -11.66 20.26 13.46
C ALA A 26 -11.05 19.08 14.23
N VAL A 27 -10.71 17.98 13.53
CA VAL A 27 -10.05 16.82 14.14
C VAL A 27 -8.56 16.80 13.86
N ASN A 28 -8.16 17.01 12.61
CA ASN A 28 -6.77 16.84 12.21
C ASN A 28 -5.85 17.94 12.77
N VAL A 29 -6.30 19.20 12.84
CA VAL A 29 -5.46 20.30 13.35
C VAL A 29 -5.17 20.15 14.86
N PRO A 30 -6.15 19.89 15.73
CA PRO A 30 -5.88 19.59 17.13
C PRO A 30 -5.00 18.34 17.33
N PHE A 31 -5.17 17.29 16.52
CA PHE A 31 -4.32 16.10 16.57
C PHE A 31 -2.85 16.43 16.27
N ILE A 32 -2.59 17.28 15.27
CA ILE A 32 -1.25 17.73 14.91
C ILE A 32 -0.67 18.60 16.04
N ARG A 33 -1.40 19.64 16.49
CA ARG A 33 -0.93 20.55 17.53
C ARG A 33 -0.63 19.81 18.84
N ALA A 34 -1.52 18.92 19.27
CA ALA A 34 -1.28 18.12 20.47
C ALA A 34 -0.01 17.25 20.38
N GLY A 35 0.34 16.76 19.18
CA GLY A 35 1.60 16.05 18.96
C GLY A 35 2.82 16.97 19.07
N LEU A 36 2.75 18.13 18.43
CA LEU A 36 3.83 19.14 18.49
C LEU A 36 4.05 19.64 19.91
N ASP A 37 2.99 19.95 20.65
CA ASP A 37 3.03 20.40 22.04
C ASP A 37 3.65 19.32 22.97
N ALA A 38 3.42 18.04 22.66
CA ALA A 38 4.02 16.91 23.39
C ALA A 38 5.46 16.59 22.93
N GLY A 39 6.01 17.30 21.95
CA GLY A 39 7.31 17.00 21.35
C GLY A 39 7.34 15.69 20.55
N GLU A 40 6.18 15.21 20.10
CA GLU A 40 6.05 13.99 19.30
C GLU A 40 6.29 14.29 17.81
N PRO A 41 7.00 13.43 17.08
CA PRO A 41 7.13 13.56 15.62
C PRO A 41 5.77 13.43 14.93
N VAL A 42 5.45 14.37 14.03
CA VAL A 42 4.19 14.40 13.29
C VAL A 42 4.42 14.33 11.78
N ALA A 43 3.75 13.41 11.10
CA ALA A 43 3.68 13.36 9.64
C ALA A 43 2.25 13.47 9.15
N VAL A 44 2.08 14.15 8.01
CA VAL A 44 0.82 14.29 7.30
C VAL A 44 1.03 13.81 5.87
N ALA A 45 0.47 12.65 5.55
CA ALA A 45 0.56 11.97 4.25
C ALA A 45 -0.85 11.88 3.64
N VAL A 46 -1.28 12.92 2.95
CA VAL A 46 -2.63 13.08 2.42
C VAL A 46 -2.59 13.61 0.96
N PRO A 47 -3.69 13.55 0.20
CA PRO A 47 -3.78 14.17 -1.11
C PRO A 47 -3.44 15.65 -1.08
N ARG A 48 -2.95 16.17 -2.20
CA ARG A 48 -2.45 17.56 -2.30
C ARG A 48 -3.47 18.60 -1.82
N GLU A 49 -4.75 18.42 -2.15
CA GLU A 49 -5.82 19.33 -1.72
C GLU A 49 -5.88 19.45 -0.19
N ASN A 50 -5.90 18.33 0.52
CA ASN A 50 -5.93 18.29 1.98
C ASN A 50 -4.59 18.70 2.61
N LEU A 51 -3.48 18.46 1.92
CA LEU A 51 -2.15 18.87 2.36
C LEU A 51 -2.00 20.41 2.35
N GLU A 52 -2.48 21.06 1.29
CA GLU A 52 -2.50 22.53 1.18
C GLU A 52 -3.44 23.14 2.22
N LEU A 53 -4.62 22.53 2.45
CA LEU A 53 -5.58 22.96 3.45
C LEU A 53 -4.98 22.92 4.87
N LEU A 54 -4.34 21.83 5.26
CA LEU A 54 -3.71 21.70 6.58
C LEU A 54 -2.51 22.64 6.75
N ARG A 55 -1.70 22.84 5.71
CA ARG A 55 -0.60 23.82 5.74
C ARG A 55 -1.10 25.23 5.93
N GLY A 56 -2.17 25.61 5.24
CA GLY A 56 -2.78 26.93 5.36
C GLY A 56 -3.30 27.20 6.76
N GLU A 57 -3.96 26.21 7.38
CA GLU A 57 -4.52 26.35 8.73
C GLU A 57 -3.47 26.33 9.84
N LEU A 58 -2.38 25.59 9.66
CA LEU A 58 -1.30 25.52 10.65
C LEU A 58 -0.35 26.72 10.56
N GLY A 59 -0.19 27.32 9.38
CA GLY A 59 0.75 28.42 9.18
C GLY A 59 2.17 28.06 9.62
N GLU A 60 2.79 28.93 10.41
CA GLU A 60 4.16 28.73 10.93
C GLU A 60 4.26 27.56 11.93
N ASP A 61 3.19 27.28 12.68
CA ASP A 61 3.13 26.14 13.61
C ASP A 61 3.34 24.80 12.88
N GLY A 62 3.05 24.74 11.58
CA GLY A 62 3.26 23.57 10.75
C GLY A 62 4.70 23.29 10.33
N ALA A 63 5.66 24.18 10.63
CA ALA A 63 7.05 24.02 10.19
C ALA A 63 7.72 22.70 10.65
N PRO A 64 7.49 22.14 11.86
CA PRO A 64 8.05 20.87 12.26
C PRO A 64 7.37 19.65 11.64
N VAL A 65 6.20 19.80 11.00
CA VAL A 65 5.40 18.71 10.47
C VAL A 65 6.02 18.17 9.17
N ARG A 66 6.14 16.85 9.05
CA ARG A 66 6.55 16.20 7.80
C ARG A 66 5.34 16.05 6.87
N PHE A 67 5.21 16.95 5.90
CA PHE A 67 4.17 16.87 4.87
C PHE A 67 4.60 16.02 3.68
N ILE A 68 3.73 15.10 3.26
CA ILE A 68 3.96 14.13 2.18
C ILE A 68 2.74 14.12 1.26
N ASP A 69 2.93 14.37 -0.04
CA ASP A 69 1.88 14.22 -1.05
C ASP A 69 1.60 12.73 -1.28
N MET A 70 0.46 12.25 -0.78
CA MET A 70 0.06 10.84 -0.86
C MET A 70 -0.25 10.41 -2.31
N GLN A 71 -0.68 11.33 -3.17
CA GLN A 71 -0.93 11.01 -4.57
C GLN A 71 0.37 10.60 -5.31
N GLN A 72 1.52 11.10 -4.85
CA GLN A 72 2.82 10.69 -5.36
C GLN A 72 3.42 9.54 -4.57
N ALA A 73 3.57 9.69 -3.26
CA ALA A 73 4.23 8.71 -2.40
C ALA A 73 3.44 7.40 -2.29
N GLY A 74 2.11 7.49 -2.23
CA GLY A 74 1.18 6.37 -2.08
C GLY A 74 0.50 5.93 -3.38
N ARG A 75 0.98 6.34 -4.56
CA ARG A 75 0.44 5.94 -5.86
C ARG A 75 0.26 4.42 -5.95
N ASN A 76 1.32 3.67 -5.64
CA ASN A 76 1.19 2.25 -5.37
C ASN A 76 0.95 2.04 -3.86
N PRO A 77 -0.22 1.54 -3.43
CA PRO A 77 -0.51 1.30 -2.01
C PRO A 77 0.52 0.39 -1.33
N GLY A 78 1.19 -0.49 -2.10
CA GLY A 78 2.26 -1.32 -1.60
C GLY A 78 3.50 -0.60 -1.08
N ARG A 79 3.69 0.67 -1.47
CA ARG A 79 4.80 1.51 -1.00
C ARG A 79 4.52 2.21 0.33
N ILE A 80 3.25 2.38 0.71
CA ILE A 80 2.87 3.28 1.80
C ILE A 80 3.42 2.79 3.13
N ILE A 81 3.20 1.51 3.48
CA ILE A 81 3.75 0.96 4.72
C ILE A 81 5.28 1.12 4.77
N PRO A 82 6.07 0.59 3.82
CA PRO A 82 7.53 0.60 3.96
C PRO A 82 8.16 1.98 3.79
N ARG A 83 7.64 2.82 2.90
CA ARG A 83 8.31 4.06 2.46
C ARG A 83 7.75 5.34 3.07
N VAL A 84 6.51 5.31 3.54
CA VAL A 84 5.86 6.47 4.15
C VAL A 84 5.74 6.24 5.65
N LEU A 85 4.94 5.27 6.07
CA LEU A 85 4.57 5.11 7.46
C LEU A 85 5.74 4.56 8.31
N ARG A 86 6.31 3.39 7.90
CA ARG A 86 7.44 2.77 8.61
C ARG A 86 8.71 3.60 8.50
N ALA A 87 9.00 4.16 7.32
CA ALA A 87 10.17 5.00 7.15
C ALA A 87 10.16 6.21 8.08
N PHE A 88 8.99 6.83 8.30
CA PHE A 88 8.87 7.93 9.24
C PHE A 88 8.97 7.44 10.70
N ALA A 89 8.24 6.39 11.07
CA ALA A 89 8.28 5.87 12.42
C ALA A 89 9.66 5.33 12.83
N ASP A 90 10.36 4.64 11.92
CA ASP A 90 11.69 4.07 12.16
C ASP A 90 12.80 5.16 12.26
N ALA A 91 12.57 6.35 11.70
CA ALA A 91 13.45 7.51 11.85
C ALA A 91 13.38 8.16 13.26
N HIS A 92 12.38 7.79 14.08
CA HIS A 92 12.16 8.34 15.41
C HIS A 92 12.06 7.23 16.47
N PRO A 93 13.15 6.48 16.70
CA PRO A 93 13.16 5.33 17.61
C PRO A 93 12.85 5.78 19.05
N GLY A 94 11.95 5.07 19.72
CA GLY A 94 11.56 5.35 21.12
C GLY A 94 10.53 6.46 21.31
N ALA A 95 10.27 7.31 20.29
CA ALA A 95 9.23 8.32 20.36
C ALA A 95 7.84 7.70 20.09
N HIS A 96 6.79 8.32 20.64
CA HIS A 96 5.44 8.13 20.13
C HIS A 96 5.29 8.97 18.86
N VAL A 97 4.92 8.34 17.75
CA VAL A 97 4.83 8.99 16.44
C VAL A 97 3.37 9.20 16.05
N ARG A 98 3.04 10.37 15.55
CA ARG A 98 1.70 10.68 15.01
C ARG A 98 1.72 10.79 13.50
N ILE A 99 0.78 10.12 12.85
CA ILE A 99 0.65 10.14 11.39
C ILE A 99 -0.81 10.39 11.03
N ILE A 100 -1.05 11.28 10.08
CA ILE A 100 -2.32 11.34 9.34
C ILE A 100 -2.03 10.72 7.98
N GLY A 101 -2.73 9.63 7.64
CA GLY A 101 -2.56 8.89 6.40
C GLY A 101 -3.88 8.78 5.64
N GLU A 102 -3.94 9.27 4.39
CA GLU A 102 -5.14 9.19 3.56
C GLU A 102 -4.83 8.42 2.26
N PRO A 103 -4.73 7.07 2.31
CA PRO A 103 -4.44 6.25 1.13
C PRO A 103 -5.67 6.02 0.24
N VAL A 104 -6.88 6.23 0.78
CA VAL A 104 -8.15 6.08 0.07
C VAL A 104 -8.80 7.45 -0.11
N TRP A 105 -8.64 8.05 -1.29
CA TRP A 105 -9.24 9.34 -1.64
C TRP A 105 -10.18 9.23 -2.84
N PHE A 106 -11.03 10.23 -3.04
CA PHE A 106 -11.87 10.33 -4.22
C PHE A 106 -11.01 10.44 -5.49
N GLY A 107 -11.22 9.50 -6.43
CA GLY A 107 -10.43 9.41 -7.67
C GLY A 107 -9.45 8.23 -7.71
N ARG A 108 -9.37 7.39 -6.67
CA ARG A 108 -8.76 6.07 -6.80
C ARG A 108 -9.53 5.22 -7.80
N SER A 109 -8.82 4.55 -8.70
CA SER A 109 -9.46 3.66 -9.69
C SER A 109 -9.98 2.37 -9.06
N ALA A 110 -10.85 1.67 -9.77
CA ALA A 110 -11.37 0.37 -9.36
C ALA A 110 -10.24 -0.69 -9.26
N GLU A 111 -9.19 -0.55 -10.07
CA GLU A 111 -8.01 -1.43 -10.05
C GLU A 111 -7.13 -1.17 -8.83
N GLU A 112 -7.00 0.08 -8.40
CA GLU A 112 -6.19 0.47 -7.24
C GLU A 112 -6.88 0.17 -5.91
N TYR A 113 -8.20 0.32 -5.86
CA TYR A 113 -8.99 0.27 -4.63
C TYR A 113 -8.77 -1.00 -3.79
N PRO A 114 -8.77 -2.23 -4.35
CA PRO A 114 -8.50 -3.43 -3.56
C PRO A 114 -7.12 -3.45 -2.89
N ALA A 115 -6.11 -2.86 -3.54
CA ALA A 115 -4.77 -2.75 -2.94
C ALA A 115 -4.74 -1.69 -1.82
N CYS A 116 -5.58 -0.65 -1.90
CA CYS A 116 -5.74 0.34 -0.83
C CYS A 116 -6.41 -0.27 0.40
N VAL A 117 -7.48 -1.05 0.23
CA VAL A 117 -8.18 -1.71 1.33
C VAL A 117 -7.29 -2.74 2.02
N GLN A 118 -6.57 -3.55 1.23
CA GLN A 118 -5.57 -4.48 1.80
C GLN A 118 -4.47 -3.73 2.57
N HIS A 119 -4.03 -2.56 2.08
CA HIS A 119 -3.05 -1.74 2.78
C HIS A 119 -3.56 -1.30 4.15
N GLU A 120 -4.80 -0.80 4.25
CA GLU A 120 -5.42 -0.38 5.51
C GLU A 120 -5.52 -1.53 6.52
N ALA A 121 -5.91 -2.71 6.05
CA ALA A 121 -5.94 -3.89 6.90
C ALA A 121 -4.53 -4.30 7.39
N LEU A 122 -3.52 -4.25 6.50
CA LEU A 122 -2.14 -4.64 6.79
C LEU A 122 -1.41 -3.68 7.73
N ILE A 123 -1.83 -2.42 7.83
CA ILE A 123 -1.29 -1.46 8.82
C ILE A 123 -1.39 -2.06 10.24
N ASN A 124 -2.50 -2.72 10.57
CA ASN A 124 -2.72 -3.29 11.89
C ASN A 124 -1.65 -4.34 12.25
N HIS A 125 -1.22 -5.15 11.29
CA HIS A 125 -0.13 -6.11 11.49
C HIS A 125 1.24 -5.45 11.49
N ALA A 126 1.46 -4.48 10.58
CA ALA A 126 2.76 -3.84 10.37
C ALA A 126 3.20 -2.97 11.56
N PHE A 127 2.25 -2.51 12.39
CA PHE A 127 2.50 -1.61 13.51
C PHE A 127 2.21 -2.22 14.89
N THR A 128 1.85 -3.50 14.97
CA THR A 128 1.67 -4.20 16.25
C THR A 128 2.88 -3.97 17.17
N GLY A 129 2.60 -3.57 18.42
CA GLY A 129 3.63 -3.33 19.45
C GLY A 129 4.44 -2.04 19.26
N ARG A 130 4.08 -1.14 18.35
CA ARG A 130 4.78 0.13 18.09
C ARG A 130 4.02 1.32 18.69
N ARG A 131 4.75 2.27 19.24
CA ARG A 131 4.19 3.53 19.78
C ARG A 131 3.87 4.50 18.64
N VAL A 132 2.76 4.25 17.94
CA VAL A 132 2.34 5.03 16.77
C VAL A 132 0.83 5.21 16.78
N THR A 133 0.37 6.42 16.50
CA THR A 133 -1.03 6.70 16.18
C THR A 133 -1.14 7.07 14.71
N ILE A 134 -1.96 6.35 13.95
CA ILE A 134 -2.24 6.63 12.53
C ILE A 134 -3.73 6.94 12.39
N VAL A 135 -4.06 8.18 12.08
CA VAL A 135 -5.44 8.60 11.76
C VAL A 135 -5.65 8.52 10.26
N CYS A 136 -6.68 7.81 9.81
CA CYS A 136 -7.02 7.67 8.40
C CYS A 136 -8.33 8.41 8.08
N PRO A 137 -8.27 9.58 7.41
CA PRO A 137 -9.45 10.34 7.01
C PRO A 137 -10.20 9.69 5.84
N TYR A 138 -11.55 9.76 5.89
CA TYR A 138 -12.47 9.29 4.86
C TYR A 138 -13.54 10.34 4.59
N ASP A 139 -13.59 10.85 3.38
CA ASP A 139 -14.62 11.80 2.91
C ASP A 139 -15.94 11.08 2.65
N THR A 140 -16.86 11.14 3.61
CA THR A 140 -18.16 10.44 3.51
C THR A 140 -19.11 11.06 2.48
N ALA A 141 -18.85 12.28 2.02
CA ALA A 141 -19.64 12.94 1.01
C ALA A 141 -19.25 12.52 -0.42
N ARG A 142 -17.99 12.11 -0.63
CA ARG A 142 -17.44 11.83 -1.97
C ARG A 142 -17.12 10.35 -2.20
N LEU A 143 -16.85 9.59 -1.14
CA LEU A 143 -16.48 8.17 -1.25
C LEU A 143 -17.72 7.28 -1.36
N ALA A 144 -17.58 6.18 -2.11
CA ALA A 144 -18.65 5.21 -2.24
C ALA A 144 -18.99 4.53 -0.89
N PRO A 145 -20.25 4.14 -0.63
CA PRO A 145 -20.65 3.52 0.63
C PRO A 145 -19.82 2.29 1.01
N GLN A 146 -19.38 1.49 0.04
CA GLN A 146 -18.53 0.33 0.29
C GLN A 146 -17.20 0.71 0.94
N VAL A 147 -16.64 1.85 0.61
CA VAL A 147 -15.38 2.35 1.21
C VAL A 147 -15.55 2.56 2.71
N LEU A 148 -16.69 3.08 3.15
CA LEU A 148 -16.98 3.31 4.56
C LEU A 148 -17.24 2.01 5.32
N VAL A 149 -17.79 0.99 4.66
CA VAL A 149 -17.92 -0.37 5.21
C VAL A 149 -16.53 -0.98 5.42
N ASP A 150 -15.66 -0.90 4.41
CA ASP A 150 -14.30 -1.43 4.48
C ASP A 150 -13.45 -0.67 5.52
N ALA A 151 -13.61 0.66 5.61
CA ALA A 151 -12.95 1.46 6.64
C ALA A 151 -13.32 1.01 8.06
N ARG A 152 -14.60 0.72 8.32
CA ARG A 152 -15.03 0.14 9.60
C ARG A 152 -14.45 -1.23 9.87
N ALA A 153 -14.24 -2.04 8.83
CA ALA A 153 -13.68 -3.39 8.97
C ALA A 153 -12.15 -3.38 9.18
N THR A 154 -11.46 -2.32 8.74
CA THR A 154 -10.00 -2.19 8.86
C THR A 154 -9.53 -1.37 10.06
N HIS A 155 -10.43 -0.62 10.72
CA HIS A 155 -10.09 0.25 11.84
C HIS A 155 -10.85 -0.15 13.11
N PRO A 156 -10.15 -0.29 14.26
CA PRO A 156 -10.81 -0.67 15.52
C PRO A 156 -11.70 0.42 16.09
N VAL A 157 -11.46 1.68 15.71
CA VAL A 157 -12.20 2.85 16.17
C VAL A 157 -12.58 3.73 14.97
N VAL A 158 -13.78 4.27 15.00
CA VAL A 158 -14.27 5.29 14.07
C VAL A 158 -14.49 6.60 14.84
N VAL A 159 -13.93 7.68 14.31
CA VAL A 159 -14.17 9.04 14.79
C VAL A 159 -15.19 9.69 13.86
N ALA A 160 -16.34 10.04 14.37
CA ALA A 160 -17.41 10.71 13.64
C ALA A 160 -18.12 11.70 14.55
N ASP A 161 -18.47 12.88 14.06
CA ASP A 161 -19.14 13.95 14.82
C ASP A 161 -18.45 14.29 16.17
N GLY A 162 -17.10 14.12 16.22
CA GLY A 162 -16.29 14.36 17.42
C GLY A 162 -16.30 13.20 18.45
N GLU A 163 -17.02 12.12 18.17
CA GLU A 163 -17.09 10.95 19.05
C GLU A 163 -16.17 9.81 18.55
N HIS A 164 -15.54 9.11 19.50
CA HIS A 164 -14.73 7.92 19.25
C HIS A 164 -15.57 6.68 19.53
N LEU A 165 -15.96 5.97 18.47
CA LEU A 165 -16.85 4.81 18.56
C LEU A 165 -16.07 3.52 18.20
N PRO A 166 -16.09 2.48 19.05
CA PRO A 166 -15.55 1.18 18.69
C PRO A 166 -16.23 0.65 17.43
N SER A 167 -15.44 0.10 16.50
CA SER A 167 -16.00 -0.52 15.30
C SER A 167 -16.43 -1.96 15.58
N GLY A 168 -17.74 -2.20 15.59
CA GLY A 168 -18.30 -3.56 15.77
C GLY A 168 -18.05 -4.51 14.60
N SER A 169 -17.54 -4.01 13.46
CA SER A 169 -17.20 -4.80 12.28
C SER A 169 -15.69 -4.96 12.04
N TYR A 170 -14.85 -4.56 13.00
CA TYR A 170 -13.39 -4.66 12.88
C TYR A 170 -12.95 -6.10 12.70
N ALA A 171 -12.39 -6.43 11.54
CA ALA A 171 -11.95 -7.76 11.13
C ALA A 171 -10.88 -7.67 10.02
N PRO A 172 -9.67 -7.15 10.29
CA PRO A 172 -8.66 -6.89 9.26
C PRO A 172 -8.22 -8.16 8.51
N ASP A 173 -8.11 -9.30 9.19
CA ASP A 173 -7.74 -10.58 8.54
C ASP A 173 -8.80 -11.03 7.53
N HIS A 174 -10.07 -10.83 7.87
CA HIS A 174 -11.16 -11.11 6.95
C HIS A 174 -11.10 -10.20 5.72
N VAL A 175 -10.77 -8.93 5.89
CA VAL A 175 -10.58 -7.98 4.78
C VAL A 175 -9.42 -8.40 3.89
N ILE A 176 -8.26 -8.75 4.46
CA ILE A 176 -7.09 -9.25 3.70
C ILE A 176 -7.50 -10.45 2.83
N ALA A 177 -8.22 -11.41 3.41
CA ALA A 177 -8.68 -12.61 2.70
C ALA A 177 -9.72 -12.28 1.62
N SER A 178 -10.68 -11.38 1.90
CA SER A 178 -11.76 -11.02 0.98
C SER A 178 -11.25 -10.28 -0.27
N TYR A 179 -10.20 -9.48 -0.12
CA TYR A 179 -9.56 -8.77 -1.23
C TYR A 179 -8.44 -9.55 -1.92
N ASN A 180 -8.12 -10.76 -1.47
CA ASN A 180 -7.25 -11.71 -2.16
C ASN A 180 -8.02 -12.47 -3.26
N GLN A 181 -8.52 -11.75 -4.25
CA GLN A 181 -9.37 -12.30 -5.31
C GLN A 181 -8.58 -12.60 -6.58
N PRO A 182 -8.98 -13.62 -7.35
CA PRO A 182 -8.40 -13.90 -8.66
C PRO A 182 -8.42 -12.67 -9.56
N LEU A 183 -7.29 -12.41 -10.23
CA LEU A 183 -7.19 -11.30 -11.17
C LEU A 183 -7.84 -11.69 -12.49
N SER A 184 -8.78 -10.86 -12.98
CA SER A 184 -9.45 -11.08 -14.25
C SER A 184 -8.45 -11.16 -15.40
N ARG A 185 -8.72 -12.03 -16.39
CA ARG A 185 -7.89 -12.07 -17.61
C ARG A 185 -8.15 -10.81 -18.44
N PRO A 186 -7.09 -10.24 -19.07
CA PRO A 186 -7.29 -9.15 -20.00
C PRO A 186 -8.19 -9.60 -21.16
N SER A 187 -9.10 -8.76 -21.59
CA SER A 187 -10.01 -9.02 -22.69
C SER A 187 -9.93 -7.90 -23.73
N GLY A 188 -10.06 -8.27 -24.99
CA GLY A 188 -10.09 -7.28 -26.09
C GLY A 188 -8.74 -6.66 -26.46
N VAL A 189 -7.62 -7.11 -25.84
CA VAL A 189 -6.27 -6.63 -26.13
C VAL A 189 -5.34 -7.78 -26.46
N PRO A 190 -4.31 -7.59 -27.32
CA PRO A 190 -3.27 -8.59 -27.57
C PRO A 190 -2.48 -8.87 -26.30
N VAL A 191 -2.33 -10.16 -25.94
CA VAL A 191 -1.56 -10.62 -24.79
C VAL A 191 -0.43 -11.49 -25.29
N PHE A 192 0.80 -11.13 -24.94
CA PHE A 192 1.99 -11.92 -25.22
C PHE A 192 2.34 -12.75 -23.98
N SER A 193 2.77 -14.00 -24.16
CA SER A 193 3.07 -14.90 -23.05
C SER A 193 4.33 -15.72 -23.31
N PHE A 194 5.08 -15.97 -22.21
CA PHE A 194 6.29 -16.77 -22.23
C PHE A 194 6.33 -17.66 -20.98
N SER A 195 6.58 -18.96 -21.17
CA SER A 195 6.79 -19.90 -20.07
C SER A 195 8.28 -20.03 -19.77
N PHE A 196 8.64 -20.04 -18.50
CA PHE A 196 10.05 -20.06 -18.09
C PHE A 196 10.30 -21.04 -16.93
N ASP A 197 11.55 -21.45 -16.85
CA ASP A 197 12.18 -22.15 -15.73
C ASP A 197 13.52 -21.47 -15.40
N ALA A 198 14.36 -22.09 -14.58
CA ALA A 198 15.66 -21.52 -14.19
C ALA A 198 16.61 -21.25 -15.38
N ALA A 199 16.58 -22.10 -16.42
CA ALA A 199 17.44 -21.94 -17.59
C ALA A 199 16.99 -20.78 -18.49
N LEU A 200 15.69 -20.50 -18.52
CA LEU A 200 15.05 -19.49 -19.38
C LEU A 200 14.84 -18.13 -18.71
N LEU A 201 15.38 -17.89 -17.51
CA LEU A 201 15.28 -16.59 -16.84
C LEU A 201 15.82 -15.41 -17.66
N PRO A 202 16.98 -15.53 -18.37
CA PRO A 202 17.45 -14.47 -19.26
C PRO A 202 16.49 -14.19 -20.41
N ASP A 203 15.95 -15.27 -21.03
CA ASP A 203 15.03 -15.17 -22.17
C ASP A 203 13.69 -14.55 -21.76
N ALA A 204 13.15 -14.89 -20.57
CA ALA A 204 11.94 -14.28 -20.02
C ALA A 204 12.10 -12.77 -19.83
N ARG A 205 13.26 -12.31 -19.35
CA ARG A 205 13.58 -10.88 -19.22
C ARG A 205 13.65 -10.18 -20.58
N HIS A 206 14.37 -10.79 -21.53
CA HIS A 206 14.49 -10.26 -22.87
C HIS A 206 13.13 -10.14 -23.56
N PHE A 207 12.32 -11.20 -23.50
CA PHE A 207 10.95 -11.24 -24.01
C PHE A 207 10.10 -10.06 -23.51
N VAL A 208 10.12 -9.81 -22.19
CA VAL A 208 9.31 -8.73 -21.60
C VAL A 208 9.79 -7.36 -22.06
N ILE A 209 11.11 -7.12 -22.11
CA ILE A 209 11.66 -5.82 -22.53
C ILE A 209 11.35 -5.55 -23.99
N GLU A 210 11.52 -6.53 -24.87
CA GLU A 210 11.21 -6.40 -26.29
C GLU A 210 9.74 -6.01 -26.52
N HIS A 211 8.82 -6.74 -25.90
CA HIS A 211 7.40 -6.46 -26.01
C HIS A 211 7.00 -5.12 -25.33
N ALA A 212 7.63 -4.77 -24.22
CA ALA A 212 7.37 -3.50 -23.54
C ALA A 212 7.72 -2.29 -24.42
N VAL A 213 8.85 -2.35 -25.13
CA VAL A 213 9.24 -1.32 -26.10
C VAL A 213 8.23 -1.23 -27.24
N ALA A 214 7.83 -2.38 -27.81
CA ALA A 214 6.82 -2.44 -28.87
C ALA A 214 5.45 -1.92 -28.42
N LEU A 215 5.11 -2.07 -27.14
CA LEU A 215 3.88 -1.59 -26.53
C LEU A 215 3.97 -0.13 -26.02
N GLY A 216 5.10 0.55 -26.25
CA GLY A 216 5.26 1.99 -26.01
C GLY A 216 5.79 2.37 -24.63
N LEU A 217 6.48 1.47 -23.91
CA LEU A 217 7.15 1.83 -22.66
C LEU A 217 8.31 2.79 -22.92
N GLY A 218 8.31 3.95 -22.25
CA GLY A 218 9.38 4.93 -22.33
C GLY A 218 10.70 4.43 -21.75
N ASP A 219 11.84 4.95 -22.27
CA ASP A 219 13.20 4.53 -21.89
C ASP A 219 13.46 4.64 -20.39
N GLY A 220 12.96 5.70 -19.75
CA GLY A 220 13.14 5.94 -18.31
C GLY A 220 12.50 4.90 -17.38
N ARG A 221 11.69 3.96 -17.90
CA ARG A 221 11.02 2.93 -17.11
C ARG A 221 11.54 1.51 -17.41
N ARG A 222 12.49 1.37 -18.33
CA ARG A 222 13.01 0.04 -18.73
C ARG A 222 13.80 -0.64 -17.62
N ASP A 223 14.61 0.11 -16.89
CA ASP A 223 15.37 -0.42 -15.76
C ASP A 223 14.45 -0.87 -14.62
N ASP A 224 13.39 -0.09 -14.33
CA ASP A 224 12.34 -0.44 -13.36
C ASP A 224 11.68 -1.77 -13.74
N LEU A 225 11.27 -1.91 -15.01
CA LEU A 225 10.67 -3.14 -15.53
C LEU A 225 11.64 -4.31 -15.43
N THR A 226 12.89 -4.13 -15.87
CA THR A 226 13.92 -5.17 -15.85
C THR A 226 14.13 -5.69 -14.43
N LEU A 227 14.25 -4.79 -13.46
CA LEU A 227 14.41 -5.15 -12.05
C LEU A 227 13.19 -5.94 -11.54
N ALA A 228 11.98 -5.42 -11.77
CA ALA A 228 10.77 -6.06 -11.27
C ALA A 228 10.53 -7.45 -11.90
N VAL A 229 10.80 -7.61 -13.19
CA VAL A 229 10.71 -8.90 -13.88
C VAL A 229 11.75 -9.88 -13.35
N ALA A 230 12.99 -9.44 -13.13
CA ALA A 230 14.04 -10.28 -12.57
C ALA A 230 13.66 -10.81 -11.17
N GLU A 231 13.13 -9.94 -10.31
CA GLU A 231 12.71 -10.33 -8.96
C GLU A 231 11.54 -11.32 -8.99
N LEU A 232 10.47 -11.06 -9.75
CA LEU A 232 9.31 -11.95 -9.77
C LEU A 232 9.62 -13.29 -10.44
N THR A 233 10.35 -13.31 -11.56
CA THR A 233 10.70 -14.57 -12.24
C THR A 233 11.65 -15.43 -11.39
N THR A 234 12.60 -14.78 -10.69
CA THR A 234 13.48 -15.49 -9.75
C THR A 234 12.68 -16.06 -8.56
N ASN A 235 11.73 -15.29 -8.02
CA ASN A 235 10.85 -15.79 -6.94
C ASN A 235 10.02 -17.00 -7.38
N SER A 236 9.51 -17.00 -8.61
CA SER A 236 8.78 -18.14 -9.18
C SER A 236 9.66 -19.40 -9.27
N VAL A 237 10.91 -19.24 -9.66
CA VAL A 237 11.85 -20.38 -9.72
C VAL A 237 12.21 -20.88 -8.33
N VAL A 238 12.51 -19.98 -7.40
CA VAL A 238 12.99 -20.35 -6.05
C VAL A 238 11.85 -20.79 -5.13
N HIS A 239 10.70 -20.14 -5.20
CA HIS A 239 9.59 -20.31 -4.27
C HIS A 239 8.29 -20.77 -4.94
N GLY A 240 8.20 -20.65 -6.27
CA GLY A 240 6.97 -20.92 -7.05
C GLY A 240 6.92 -22.29 -7.71
N GLY A 241 7.76 -23.25 -7.32
CA GLY A 241 7.76 -24.59 -7.88
C GLY A 241 8.68 -24.78 -9.10
N GLY A 242 9.63 -23.87 -9.34
CA GLY A 242 10.68 -24.00 -10.35
C GLY A 242 10.32 -23.49 -11.75
N THR A 243 9.06 -23.17 -11.99
CA THR A 243 8.55 -22.71 -13.29
C THR A 243 7.53 -21.58 -13.13
N GLY A 244 7.32 -20.81 -14.20
CA GLY A 244 6.29 -19.79 -14.23
C GLY A 244 5.87 -19.41 -15.65
N VAL A 245 4.82 -18.61 -15.73
CA VAL A 245 4.35 -18.00 -16.97
C VAL A 245 4.32 -16.49 -16.78
N ILE A 246 5.00 -15.76 -17.64
CA ILE A 246 4.90 -14.30 -17.70
C ILE A 246 4.01 -13.89 -18.85
N ARG A 247 3.15 -12.90 -18.64
CA ARG A 247 2.29 -12.28 -19.65
C ARG A 247 2.49 -10.77 -19.65
N ILE A 248 2.36 -10.16 -20.82
CA ILE A 248 2.49 -8.70 -20.98
C ILE A 248 1.48 -8.21 -22.01
N TRP A 249 0.88 -7.05 -21.73
CA TRP A 249 -0.07 -6.36 -22.63
C TRP A 249 -0.11 -4.86 -22.33
N ALA A 250 -0.72 -4.09 -23.21
CA ALA A 250 -1.02 -2.68 -22.96
C ALA A 250 -2.51 -2.53 -22.58
N GLU A 251 -2.79 -1.69 -21.60
CA GLU A 251 -4.13 -1.35 -21.12
C GLU A 251 -4.17 0.13 -20.78
N ASP A 252 -4.97 0.88 -21.49
CA ASP A 252 -5.05 2.35 -21.37
C ASP A 252 -3.66 3.02 -21.39
N GLU A 253 -3.31 3.75 -20.34
CA GLU A 253 -2.00 4.43 -20.19
C GLU A 253 -0.92 3.51 -19.59
N HIS A 254 -1.24 2.24 -19.30
CA HIS A 254 -0.33 1.35 -18.62
C HIS A 254 0.19 0.22 -19.53
N LEU A 255 1.45 -0.09 -19.35
CA LEU A 255 1.99 -1.40 -19.63
C LEU A 255 1.64 -2.28 -18.42
N VAL A 256 0.96 -3.39 -18.68
CA VAL A 256 0.58 -4.36 -17.64
C VAL A 256 1.31 -5.67 -17.92
N TRP A 257 1.86 -6.24 -16.87
CA TRP A 257 2.48 -7.56 -16.95
C TRP A 257 2.22 -8.35 -15.69
N GLN A 258 2.20 -9.67 -15.81
CA GLN A 258 1.96 -10.54 -14.66
C GLN A 258 2.80 -11.82 -14.74
N VAL A 259 3.14 -12.32 -13.57
CA VAL A 259 3.79 -13.61 -13.39
C VAL A 259 2.82 -14.54 -12.65
N GLU A 260 2.68 -15.76 -13.16
CA GLU A 260 1.91 -16.85 -12.55
C GLU A 260 2.85 -18.01 -12.25
N ASP A 261 2.78 -18.54 -11.05
CA ASP A 261 3.56 -19.70 -10.61
C ASP A 261 2.78 -20.61 -9.65
N GLY A 262 3.36 -21.74 -9.27
CA GLY A 262 2.75 -22.72 -8.37
C GLY A 262 2.96 -22.46 -6.87
N GLY A 263 3.59 -21.34 -6.51
CA GLY A 263 3.91 -20.97 -5.13
C GLY A 263 2.74 -20.43 -4.33
N HIS A 264 2.99 -20.19 -3.04
CA HIS A 264 2.04 -19.55 -2.13
C HIS A 264 2.75 -18.55 -1.22
N ILE A 265 2.22 -17.32 -1.17
CA ILE A 265 2.69 -16.28 -0.26
C ILE A 265 1.83 -16.37 1.02
N GLY A 266 2.37 -17.01 2.05
CA GLY A 266 1.66 -17.20 3.32
C GLY A 266 1.77 -16.01 4.27
N ASP A 267 2.79 -15.17 4.14
CA ASP A 267 2.95 -13.94 4.93
C ASP A 267 2.26 -12.76 4.23
N PRO A 268 1.18 -12.20 4.78
CA PRO A 268 0.48 -11.07 4.17
C PRO A 268 1.32 -9.79 4.13
N LEU A 269 2.36 -9.68 4.96
CA LEU A 269 3.30 -8.56 4.95
C LEU A 269 4.48 -8.74 3.99
N ALA A 270 4.55 -9.85 3.25
CA ALA A 270 5.58 -10.06 2.24
C ALA A 270 5.58 -8.91 1.21
N GLY A 271 6.74 -8.25 1.03
CA GLY A 271 6.88 -7.07 0.19
C GLY A 271 6.25 -5.78 0.75
N ARG A 272 5.74 -5.80 1.99
CA ARG A 272 5.14 -4.65 2.66
C ARG A 272 5.98 -4.13 3.83
N CYS A 273 6.79 -4.98 4.43
CA CYS A 273 7.72 -4.60 5.49
C CYS A 273 9.14 -4.98 5.08
N PRO A 274 10.14 -4.13 5.37
CA PRO A 274 11.53 -4.51 5.21
C PRO A 274 11.85 -5.73 6.09
N PRO A 275 12.55 -6.74 5.56
CA PRO A 275 13.04 -7.82 6.41
C PRO A 275 14.06 -7.27 7.43
N PRO A 276 14.26 -7.95 8.56
CA PRO A 276 15.32 -7.60 9.49
C PRO A 276 16.69 -7.48 8.79
N PRO A 277 17.57 -6.55 9.23
CA PRO A 277 18.83 -6.28 8.53
C PRO A 277 19.77 -7.49 8.42
N ASP A 278 19.69 -8.41 9.37
CA ASP A 278 20.47 -9.65 9.48
C ASP A 278 19.92 -10.80 8.62
N ARG A 279 18.72 -10.65 8.05
CA ARG A 279 18.12 -11.66 7.18
C ARG A 279 18.52 -11.43 5.71
N PRO A 280 19.30 -12.35 5.10
CA PRO A 280 19.57 -12.28 3.68
C PRO A 280 18.28 -12.54 2.85
N GLY A 281 18.06 -11.76 1.78
CA GLY A 281 16.89 -11.91 0.92
C GLY A 281 15.62 -11.23 1.44
N GLY A 282 14.46 -11.54 0.84
CA GLY A 282 13.14 -11.01 1.20
C GLY A 282 12.86 -9.57 0.76
N ARG A 283 13.76 -8.94 -0.04
CA ARG A 283 13.60 -7.57 -0.53
C ARG A 283 13.01 -7.49 -1.94
N GLY A 284 12.93 -8.60 -2.67
CA GLY A 284 12.50 -8.63 -4.06
C GLY A 284 11.11 -8.03 -4.26
N LEU A 285 10.10 -8.48 -3.48
CA LEU A 285 8.75 -7.92 -3.56
C LEU A 285 8.68 -6.45 -3.13
N LEU A 286 9.52 -5.99 -2.20
CA LEU A 286 9.62 -4.57 -1.86
C LEU A 286 10.12 -3.75 -3.06
N LEU A 287 11.12 -4.26 -3.79
CA LEU A 287 11.63 -3.62 -5.01
C LEU A 287 10.57 -3.60 -6.10
N VAL A 288 9.83 -4.70 -6.29
CA VAL A 288 8.70 -4.76 -7.24
C VAL A 288 7.67 -3.70 -6.91
N HIS A 289 7.24 -3.59 -5.64
CA HIS A 289 6.33 -2.51 -5.22
C HIS A 289 6.93 -1.12 -5.42
N TYR A 290 8.23 -0.98 -5.21
CA TYR A 290 8.91 0.32 -5.32
C TYR A 290 8.92 0.85 -6.75
N VAL A 291 9.24 0.00 -7.73
CA VAL A 291 9.38 0.42 -9.12
C VAL A 291 8.05 0.42 -9.91
N SER A 292 7.02 -0.29 -9.44
CA SER A 292 5.73 -0.38 -10.12
C SER A 292 4.75 0.70 -9.65
N ASP A 293 3.87 1.16 -10.54
CA ASP A 293 2.84 2.15 -10.22
C ASP A 293 1.65 1.53 -9.49
N LEU A 294 1.39 0.23 -9.72
CA LEU A 294 0.46 -0.60 -8.94
C LEU A 294 0.95 -2.05 -8.98
N VAL A 295 0.77 -2.76 -7.88
CA VAL A 295 0.95 -4.22 -7.80
C VAL A 295 -0.28 -4.84 -7.18
N ARG A 296 -0.85 -5.84 -7.86
CA ARG A 296 -1.95 -6.67 -7.40
C ARG A 296 -1.46 -8.11 -7.29
N THR A 297 -1.77 -8.75 -6.19
CA THR A 297 -1.39 -10.14 -5.97
C THR A 297 -2.62 -10.96 -5.56
N HIS A 298 -2.78 -12.10 -6.19
CA HIS A 298 -3.67 -13.16 -5.75
C HIS A 298 -2.82 -14.38 -5.42
N THR A 299 -2.95 -14.92 -4.23
CA THR A 299 -2.19 -16.08 -3.78
C THR A 299 -3.07 -17.09 -3.06
N ARG A 300 -2.83 -18.36 -3.29
CA ARG A 300 -3.51 -19.48 -2.64
C ARG A 300 -2.59 -20.71 -2.62
N PRO A 301 -2.84 -21.71 -1.81
CA PRO A 301 -2.11 -22.97 -1.90
C PRO A 301 -2.15 -23.51 -3.35
N GLY A 302 -0.95 -23.68 -3.93
CA GLY A 302 -0.77 -24.16 -5.29
C GLY A 302 -0.86 -23.11 -6.41
N GLY A 303 -0.83 -21.83 -6.10
CA GLY A 303 -0.71 -20.81 -7.14
C GLY A 303 -0.67 -19.36 -6.66
N THR A 304 0.25 -18.60 -7.23
CA THR A 304 0.35 -17.14 -7.04
C THR A 304 0.31 -16.46 -8.40
N THR A 305 -0.44 -15.36 -8.49
CA THR A 305 -0.44 -14.43 -9.62
C THR A 305 -0.09 -13.04 -9.11
N THR A 306 1.01 -12.48 -9.58
CA THR A 306 1.39 -11.09 -9.29
C THR A 306 1.32 -10.28 -10.57
N ARG A 307 0.48 -9.24 -10.59
CA ARG A 307 0.28 -8.31 -11.70
C ARG A 307 0.82 -6.95 -11.34
N CYS A 308 1.60 -6.38 -12.24
CA CYS A 308 2.25 -5.08 -12.10
C CYS A 308 1.82 -4.14 -13.22
N TYR A 309 1.69 -2.87 -12.91
CA TYR A 309 1.32 -1.80 -13.81
C TYR A 309 2.45 -0.77 -13.84
N LEU A 310 2.84 -0.36 -15.03
CA LEU A 310 3.78 0.72 -15.27
C LEU A 310 3.17 1.72 -16.25
N ARG A 311 3.21 2.99 -15.93
CA ARG A 311 2.78 4.04 -16.86
C ARG A 311 3.74 4.08 -18.06
N ARG A 312 3.15 4.11 -19.27
CA ARG A 312 3.87 4.15 -20.55
C ARG A 312 4.39 5.54 -20.84
#